data_0b392df29b97d520a3f739d62e9344ec
#
_entry.id   0b392df29b97d520a3f739d62e9344ec
#
_cell.length_a   1.000
_cell.length_b   1.000
_cell.length_c   1.000
_cell.angle_alpha   90.00
_cell.angle_beta   90.00
_cell.angle_gamma   90.00
#
_symmetry.space_group_name_H-M   'P 1'
#
loop_
_entity.id
_entity.type
_entity.pdbx_description
1 polymer ?
#
loop_
_entity_poly.entity_id
_entity_poly.type
_entity_poly.pdbx_seq_one_letter_code
_entity_poly.pdbx_strand_id
1 'polypeptide(L)'
;PAKKVCRKAAGSALLADIDQISRIVAAVASAVDVPVSVKTRIGLTLDDNAGTQAAVAAQEAGAQLIVMHGRSRACRFKGHACPERLHQARSRLRVPLLANGDIVDLASAEHALRRSGADGVMLGRGAMGQPWIFAKLLGHSLPSAEDRLDLIREHLDAMHAFYGEEAGVRIARKHMQAYLQRWGTPELIADFMALSNAQQQHAWLFARRQQMLQRAAYVFTQGKVAA
;
A
#
# COMPACT_ATOMS: atom_id res chain seq x y z
N PRO A 1 10.07 -4.48 -7.58
CA PRO A 1 10.33 -5.72 -8.35
C PRO A 1 11.20 -6.67 -7.55
N ALA A 2 10.68 -7.85 -7.20
CA ALA A 2 11.45 -8.86 -6.51
C ALA A 2 12.40 -9.57 -7.50
N LYS A 3 13.70 -9.59 -7.20
CA LYS A 3 14.73 -10.19 -8.07
C LYS A 3 14.40 -11.64 -8.46
N LYS A 4 13.92 -12.45 -7.50
CA LYS A 4 13.55 -13.85 -7.71
C LYS A 4 12.42 -14.01 -8.73
N VAL A 5 11.39 -13.15 -8.67
CA VAL A 5 10.24 -13.16 -9.58
C VAL A 5 10.64 -12.68 -10.98
N CYS A 6 11.37 -11.57 -11.06
CA CYS A 6 11.79 -11.00 -12.35
C CYS A 6 12.79 -11.89 -13.12
N ARG A 7 13.60 -12.73 -12.43
CA ARG A 7 14.48 -13.72 -13.09
C ARG A 7 13.71 -14.82 -13.80
N LYS A 8 12.45 -15.07 -13.40
CA LYS A 8 11.54 -16.03 -14.03
C LYS A 8 10.64 -15.38 -15.10
N ALA A 9 11.02 -14.22 -15.65
CA ALA A 9 10.23 -13.43 -16.61
C ALA A 9 8.80 -13.13 -16.12
N ALA A 10 8.59 -12.98 -14.81
CA ALA A 10 7.29 -12.74 -14.18
C ALA A 10 7.25 -11.39 -13.46
N GLY A 11 6.06 -10.97 -13.01
CA GLY A 11 5.83 -9.69 -12.36
C GLY A 11 6.17 -8.52 -13.29
N SER A 12 6.92 -7.52 -12.82
CA SER A 12 7.25 -6.33 -13.63
C SER A 12 8.19 -6.61 -14.81
N ALA A 13 8.73 -7.83 -14.95
CA ALA A 13 9.48 -8.23 -16.15
C ALA A 13 8.56 -8.43 -17.36
N LEU A 14 7.29 -8.77 -17.13
CA LEU A 14 6.26 -8.89 -18.17
C LEU A 14 6.02 -7.60 -18.97
N LEU A 15 6.43 -6.43 -18.46
CA LEU A 15 6.38 -5.19 -19.23
C LEU A 15 7.23 -5.23 -20.52
N ALA A 16 8.12 -6.20 -20.66
CA ALA A 16 8.87 -6.43 -21.89
C ALA A 16 8.10 -7.29 -22.92
N ASP A 17 6.95 -7.86 -22.54
CA ASP A 17 6.14 -8.76 -23.39
C ASP A 17 4.64 -8.42 -23.20
N ILE A 18 4.18 -7.44 -23.97
CA ILE A 18 2.81 -6.93 -23.91
C ILE A 18 1.79 -8.00 -24.37
N ASP A 19 2.13 -8.82 -25.34
CA ASP A 19 1.29 -9.91 -25.83
C ASP A 19 1.06 -10.96 -24.74
N GLN A 20 2.10 -11.26 -23.96
CA GLN A 20 1.95 -12.18 -22.82
C GLN A 20 1.04 -11.58 -21.73
N ILE A 21 1.11 -10.28 -21.48
CA ILE A 21 0.19 -9.60 -20.54
C ILE A 21 -1.25 -9.77 -21.05
N SER A 22 -1.50 -9.50 -22.32
CA SER A 22 -2.82 -9.65 -22.94
C SER A 22 -3.36 -11.08 -22.78
N ARG A 23 -2.54 -12.10 -23.13
CA ARG A 23 -2.92 -13.51 -22.98
C ARG A 23 -3.27 -13.90 -21.54
N ILE A 24 -2.46 -13.45 -20.57
CA ILE A 24 -2.72 -13.73 -19.14
C ILE A 24 -4.05 -13.09 -18.71
N VAL A 25 -4.27 -11.83 -19.06
CA VAL A 25 -5.49 -11.11 -18.65
C VAL A 25 -6.71 -11.73 -19.30
N ALA A 26 -6.67 -12.06 -20.60
CA ALA A 26 -7.76 -12.71 -21.31
C ALA A 26 -8.10 -14.08 -20.68
N ALA A 27 -7.09 -14.88 -20.35
CA ALA A 27 -7.29 -16.17 -19.71
C ALA A 27 -7.95 -16.04 -18.33
N VAL A 28 -7.53 -15.04 -17.53
CA VAL A 28 -8.14 -14.79 -16.22
C VAL A 28 -9.57 -14.28 -16.39
N ALA A 29 -9.80 -13.31 -17.27
CA ALA A 29 -11.12 -12.72 -17.50
C ALA A 29 -12.15 -13.75 -18.02
N SER A 30 -11.69 -14.72 -18.80
CA SER A 30 -12.55 -15.81 -19.29
C SER A 30 -12.82 -16.90 -18.24
N ALA A 31 -12.04 -16.96 -17.17
CA ALA A 31 -12.15 -18.02 -16.17
C ALA A 31 -12.96 -17.62 -14.93
N VAL A 32 -13.35 -16.34 -14.79
CA VAL A 32 -14.05 -15.84 -13.61
C VAL A 32 -15.19 -14.89 -13.97
N ASP A 33 -16.25 -14.88 -13.14
CA ASP A 33 -17.42 -14.01 -13.29
C ASP A 33 -17.28 -12.70 -12.45
N VAL A 34 -16.15 -12.50 -11.79
CA VAL A 34 -15.89 -11.31 -10.98
C VAL A 34 -15.00 -10.30 -11.74
N PRO A 35 -15.05 -8.99 -11.41
CA PRO A 35 -14.21 -8.01 -12.06
C PRO A 35 -12.71 -8.31 -11.95
N VAL A 36 -12.01 -8.23 -13.08
CA VAL A 36 -10.56 -8.44 -13.16
C VAL A 36 -9.84 -7.08 -13.15
N SER A 37 -8.88 -6.92 -12.26
CA SER A 37 -8.03 -5.74 -12.21
C SER A 37 -6.58 -6.08 -12.51
N VAL A 38 -5.87 -5.12 -13.12
CA VAL A 38 -4.44 -5.26 -13.42
C VAL A 38 -3.65 -4.19 -12.72
N LYS A 39 -2.64 -4.61 -11.93
CA LYS A 39 -1.68 -3.70 -11.33
C LYS A 39 -0.35 -3.73 -12.08
N THR A 40 0.11 -2.56 -12.53
CA THR A 40 1.33 -2.40 -13.32
C THR A 40 2.21 -1.25 -12.82
N ARG A 41 3.31 -0.97 -13.54
CA ARG A 41 4.20 0.18 -13.39
C ARG A 41 4.18 1.03 -14.65
N ILE A 42 4.73 2.26 -14.59
CA ILE A 42 4.79 3.18 -15.74
C ILE A 42 5.67 2.67 -16.89
N GLY A 43 6.63 1.78 -16.62
CA GLY A 43 7.51 1.22 -17.64
C GLY A 43 8.63 0.38 -17.06
N LEU A 44 9.51 -0.11 -17.92
CA LEU A 44 10.77 -0.76 -17.55
C LEU A 44 11.78 0.27 -17.06
N THR A 45 11.89 1.38 -17.80
CA THR A 45 12.69 2.56 -17.47
C THR A 45 11.79 3.79 -17.30
N LEU A 46 12.34 4.96 -17.04
CA LEU A 46 11.56 6.20 -16.99
C LEU A 46 11.19 6.71 -18.38
N ASP A 47 11.96 6.34 -19.40
CA ASP A 47 11.84 6.90 -20.75
C ASP A 47 10.94 6.07 -21.67
N ASP A 48 10.59 4.84 -21.28
CA ASP A 48 9.69 3.99 -22.07
C ASP A 48 8.20 4.18 -21.67
N ASN A 49 7.31 3.72 -22.55
CA ASN A 49 5.86 3.75 -22.36
C ASN A 49 5.23 2.37 -22.19
N ALA A 50 6.03 1.35 -21.88
CA ALA A 50 5.57 -0.03 -21.75
C ALA A 50 4.42 -0.19 -20.76
N GLY A 51 4.39 0.63 -19.68
CA GLY A 51 3.28 0.64 -18.73
C GLY A 51 1.96 1.09 -19.35
N THR A 52 1.98 2.11 -20.20
CA THR A 52 0.79 2.57 -20.94
C THR A 52 0.32 1.51 -21.94
N GLN A 53 1.25 0.91 -22.69
CA GLN A 53 0.92 -0.19 -23.63
C GLN A 53 0.32 -1.39 -22.91
N ALA A 54 0.92 -1.79 -21.78
CA ALA A 54 0.41 -2.87 -20.94
C ALA A 54 -0.99 -2.58 -20.38
N ALA A 55 -1.26 -1.34 -19.98
CA ALA A 55 -2.57 -0.95 -19.46
C ALA A 55 -3.65 -1.02 -20.54
N VAL A 56 -3.36 -0.53 -21.75
CA VAL A 56 -4.27 -0.60 -22.91
C VAL A 56 -4.53 -2.05 -23.31
N ALA A 57 -3.48 -2.85 -23.48
CA ALA A 57 -3.61 -4.27 -23.82
C ALA A 57 -4.39 -5.07 -22.77
N ALA A 58 -4.19 -4.76 -21.49
CA ALA A 58 -4.95 -5.38 -20.40
C ALA A 58 -6.44 -5.01 -20.45
N GLN A 59 -6.78 -3.76 -20.71
CA GLN A 59 -8.18 -3.31 -20.90
C GLN A 59 -8.83 -4.06 -22.07
N GLU A 60 -8.16 -4.15 -23.21
CA GLU A 60 -8.68 -4.83 -24.39
C GLU A 60 -8.83 -6.34 -24.17
N ALA A 61 -8.01 -6.90 -23.29
CA ALA A 61 -8.09 -8.31 -22.88
C ALA A 61 -9.14 -8.59 -21.78
N GLY A 62 -9.91 -7.56 -21.33
CA GLY A 62 -11.01 -7.73 -20.39
C GLY A 62 -10.76 -7.23 -18.96
N ALA A 63 -9.65 -6.53 -18.69
CA ALA A 63 -9.46 -5.87 -17.41
C ALA A 63 -10.45 -4.71 -17.24
N GLN A 64 -11.09 -4.62 -16.07
CA GLN A 64 -12.11 -3.63 -15.74
C GLN A 64 -11.59 -2.51 -14.82
N LEU A 65 -10.39 -2.63 -14.35
CA LEU A 65 -9.69 -1.64 -13.52
C LEU A 65 -8.18 -1.75 -13.72
N ILE A 66 -7.53 -0.61 -13.88
CA ILE A 66 -6.07 -0.53 -13.93
C ILE A 66 -5.55 0.22 -12.71
N VAL A 67 -4.52 -0.35 -12.07
CA VAL A 67 -3.74 0.35 -11.04
C VAL A 67 -2.33 0.54 -11.55
N MET A 68 -1.86 1.79 -11.62
CA MET A 68 -0.53 2.08 -12.14
C MET A 68 0.35 2.74 -11.09
N HIS A 69 1.51 2.13 -10.80
CA HIS A 69 2.50 2.69 -9.90
C HIS A 69 3.40 3.68 -10.66
N GLY A 70 3.47 4.92 -10.19
CA GLY A 70 4.25 6.02 -10.78
C GLY A 70 5.78 5.84 -10.77
N ARG A 71 6.29 4.64 -10.55
CA ARG A 71 7.71 4.28 -10.68
C ARG A 71 7.92 3.23 -11.76
N SER A 72 9.03 3.34 -12.49
CA SER A 72 9.45 2.29 -13.41
C SER A 72 9.99 1.05 -12.67
N ARG A 73 10.20 -0.03 -13.42
CA ARG A 73 10.88 -1.24 -12.90
C ARG A 73 12.32 -0.91 -12.45
N ALA A 74 13.05 -0.11 -13.22
CA ALA A 74 14.42 0.26 -12.91
C ALA A 74 14.55 1.06 -11.62
N CYS A 75 13.61 1.96 -11.34
CA CYS A 75 13.58 2.76 -10.10
C CYS A 75 13.40 1.91 -8.85
N ARG A 76 12.75 0.74 -8.95
CA ARG A 76 12.36 -0.10 -7.80
C ARG A 76 11.54 0.70 -6.78
N PHE A 77 12.17 1.13 -5.68
CA PHE A 77 11.57 1.97 -4.62
C PHE A 77 12.39 3.24 -4.35
N LYS A 78 13.41 3.51 -5.20
CA LYS A 78 14.22 4.72 -5.08
C LYS A 78 13.56 5.91 -5.77
N GLY A 79 13.93 7.12 -5.36
CA GLY A 79 13.36 8.36 -5.87
C GLY A 79 11.89 8.52 -5.52
N HIS A 80 11.17 9.36 -6.25
CA HIS A 80 9.75 9.65 -6.06
C HIS A 80 8.90 9.00 -7.16
N ALA A 81 7.64 8.72 -6.85
CA ALA A 81 6.66 8.36 -7.86
C ALA A 81 6.36 9.59 -8.74
N CYS A 82 6.21 9.37 -10.04
CA CYS A 82 5.90 10.40 -11.03
C CYS A 82 4.43 10.23 -11.50
N PRO A 83 3.44 10.80 -10.79
CA PRO A 83 2.03 10.63 -11.14
C PRO A 83 1.69 11.22 -12.53
N GLU A 84 2.40 12.26 -12.98
CA GLU A 84 2.23 12.85 -14.31
C GLU A 84 2.44 11.86 -15.46
N ARG A 85 3.24 10.83 -15.24
CA ARG A 85 3.47 9.77 -16.23
C ARG A 85 2.24 8.88 -16.46
N LEU A 86 1.26 8.91 -15.56
CA LEU A 86 0.01 8.19 -15.70
C LEU A 86 -0.97 8.89 -16.66
N HIS A 87 -0.80 10.19 -16.89
CA HIS A 87 -1.70 10.98 -17.73
C HIS A 87 -1.83 10.39 -19.15
N GLN A 88 -0.73 9.93 -19.73
CA GLN A 88 -0.74 9.28 -21.03
C GLN A 88 -1.54 7.97 -21.04
N ALA A 89 -1.50 7.19 -19.96
CA ALA A 89 -2.33 6.00 -19.83
C ALA A 89 -3.81 6.40 -19.64
N ARG A 90 -4.10 7.41 -18.78
CA ARG A 90 -5.47 7.87 -18.54
C ARG A 90 -6.19 8.27 -19.85
N SER A 91 -5.52 9.01 -20.72
CA SER A 91 -6.12 9.47 -21.98
C SER A 91 -6.49 8.35 -22.97
N ARG A 92 -5.95 7.15 -22.77
CA ARG A 92 -6.18 5.96 -23.64
C ARG A 92 -7.06 4.88 -23.00
N LEU A 93 -7.38 5.01 -21.71
CA LEU A 93 -8.17 4.04 -20.98
C LEU A 93 -9.66 4.47 -20.94
N ARG A 94 -10.54 3.49 -21.15
CA ARG A 94 -11.98 3.60 -20.92
C ARG A 94 -12.40 3.09 -19.54
N VAL A 95 -11.59 2.21 -18.94
CA VAL A 95 -11.79 1.68 -17.58
C VAL A 95 -11.15 2.61 -16.55
N PRO A 96 -11.59 2.58 -15.28
CA PRO A 96 -10.98 3.37 -14.22
C PRO A 96 -9.48 3.09 -14.05
N LEU A 97 -8.73 4.17 -13.80
CA LEU A 97 -7.30 4.16 -13.47
C LEU A 97 -7.09 4.64 -12.04
N LEU A 98 -6.42 3.82 -11.22
CA LEU A 98 -5.97 4.25 -9.90
C LEU A 98 -4.48 4.58 -9.90
N ALA A 99 -4.14 5.78 -9.41
CA ALA A 99 -2.77 6.19 -9.19
C ALA A 99 -2.21 5.56 -7.91
N ASN A 100 -0.99 5.03 -7.99
CA ASN A 100 -0.29 4.42 -6.86
C ASN A 100 1.14 4.94 -6.75
N GLY A 101 1.64 5.09 -5.54
CA GLY A 101 3.01 5.48 -5.20
C GLY A 101 3.06 6.76 -4.37
N ASP A 102 3.77 6.67 -3.23
CA ASP A 102 4.07 7.76 -2.28
C ASP A 102 2.84 8.52 -1.73
N ILE A 103 1.69 7.87 -1.71
CA ILE A 103 0.45 8.41 -1.14
C ILE A 103 0.42 8.03 0.33
N VAL A 104 0.53 9.03 1.21
CA VAL A 104 0.66 8.87 2.66
C VAL A 104 -0.31 9.73 3.48
N ASP A 105 -0.96 10.70 2.83
CA ASP A 105 -1.93 11.64 3.39
C ASP A 105 -2.85 12.22 2.31
N LEU A 106 -3.76 13.13 2.71
CA LEU A 106 -4.70 13.78 1.81
C LEU A 106 -3.98 14.63 0.75
N ALA A 107 -2.97 15.40 1.14
CA ALA A 107 -2.25 16.29 0.22
C ALA A 107 -1.55 15.50 -0.90
N SER A 108 -0.89 14.39 -0.55
CA SER A 108 -0.25 13.50 -1.53
C SER A 108 -1.26 12.76 -2.41
N ALA A 109 -2.44 12.41 -1.87
CA ALA A 109 -3.52 11.82 -2.66
C ALA A 109 -4.07 12.81 -3.69
N GLU A 110 -4.40 14.03 -3.27
CA GLU A 110 -4.86 15.09 -4.16
C GLU A 110 -3.81 15.47 -5.21
N HIS A 111 -2.54 15.56 -4.80
CA HIS A 111 -1.43 15.79 -5.74
C HIS A 111 -1.39 14.69 -6.81
N ALA A 112 -1.44 13.42 -6.40
CA ALA A 112 -1.44 12.30 -7.32
C ALA A 112 -2.63 12.36 -8.30
N LEU A 113 -3.84 12.63 -7.82
CA LEU A 113 -5.05 12.77 -8.67
C LEU A 113 -4.91 13.92 -9.68
N ARG A 114 -4.55 15.11 -9.20
CA ARG A 114 -4.40 16.30 -10.09
C ARG A 114 -3.34 16.09 -11.16
N ARG A 115 -2.19 15.45 -10.82
CA ARG A 115 -1.07 15.26 -11.76
C ARG A 115 -1.29 14.11 -12.73
N SER A 116 -2.00 13.08 -12.34
CA SER A 116 -2.23 11.89 -13.17
C SER A 116 -3.52 11.96 -13.99
N GLY A 117 -4.52 12.71 -13.55
CA GLY A 117 -5.88 12.65 -14.05
C GLY A 117 -6.58 11.31 -13.72
N ALA A 118 -6.04 10.50 -12.82
CA ALA A 118 -6.61 9.22 -12.43
C ALA A 118 -7.95 9.38 -11.70
N ASP A 119 -8.78 8.35 -11.76
CA ASP A 119 -10.14 8.33 -11.18
C ASP A 119 -10.12 8.09 -9.66
N GLY A 120 -8.98 7.61 -9.13
CA GLY A 120 -8.80 7.35 -7.72
C GLY A 120 -7.35 7.03 -7.37
N VAL A 121 -7.12 6.65 -6.10
CA VAL A 121 -5.80 6.32 -5.59
C VAL A 121 -5.76 4.93 -4.96
N MET A 122 -4.61 4.28 -5.04
CA MET A 122 -4.30 3.06 -4.31
C MET A 122 -3.18 3.32 -3.32
N LEU A 123 -3.42 3.01 -2.06
CA LEU A 123 -2.42 3.11 -1.01
C LEU A 123 -1.70 1.77 -0.83
N GLY A 124 -0.40 1.84 -0.53
CA GLY A 124 0.40 0.70 -0.11
C GLY A 124 0.99 0.98 1.28
N ARG A 125 2.27 1.28 1.33
CA ARG A 125 2.99 1.59 2.59
C ARG A 125 2.40 2.74 3.38
N GLY A 126 1.71 3.68 2.72
CA GLY A 126 1.02 4.78 3.38
C GLY A 126 -0.06 4.36 4.38
N ALA A 127 -0.67 3.18 4.20
CA ALA A 127 -1.65 2.65 5.15
C ALA A 127 -1.03 1.91 6.34
N MET A 128 0.26 1.55 6.26
CA MET A 128 0.94 0.84 7.35
C MET A 128 1.07 1.76 8.58
N GLY A 129 0.64 1.26 9.72
CA GLY A 129 0.63 2.01 10.98
C GLY A 129 -0.44 3.09 11.10
N GLN A 130 -1.31 3.23 10.10
CA GLN A 130 -2.46 4.14 10.11
C GLN A 130 -3.61 3.65 9.20
N PRO A 131 -4.24 2.50 9.48
CA PRO A 131 -5.30 1.97 8.61
C PRO A 131 -6.50 2.92 8.48
N TRP A 132 -6.72 3.81 9.43
CA TRP A 132 -7.73 4.88 9.39
C TRP A 132 -7.46 5.97 8.34
N ILE A 133 -6.35 5.90 7.60
CA ILE A 133 -6.06 6.84 6.51
C ILE A 133 -7.17 6.85 5.45
N PHE A 134 -7.83 5.71 5.20
CA PHE A 134 -8.94 5.65 4.25
C PHE A 134 -10.12 6.50 4.69
N ALA A 135 -10.50 6.45 5.97
CA ALA A 135 -11.52 7.35 6.54
C ALA A 135 -11.12 8.82 6.37
N LYS A 136 -9.84 9.15 6.66
CA LYS A 136 -9.32 10.51 6.47
C LYS A 136 -9.43 10.99 5.03
N LEU A 137 -9.07 10.16 4.06
CA LEU A 137 -9.13 10.51 2.63
C LEU A 137 -10.57 10.69 2.12
N LEU A 138 -11.53 10.02 2.74
CA LEU A 138 -12.96 10.13 2.44
C LEU A 138 -13.66 11.24 3.22
N GLY A 139 -12.93 12.03 4.03
CA GLY A 139 -13.51 13.11 4.85
C GLY A 139 -14.34 12.62 6.04
N HIS A 140 -14.21 11.35 6.43
CA HIS A 140 -14.88 10.83 7.63
C HIS A 140 -14.15 11.23 8.90
N SER A 141 -14.88 11.23 10.03
CA SER A 141 -14.28 11.41 11.36
C SER A 141 -13.23 10.34 11.64
N LEU A 142 -12.12 10.75 12.23
CA LEU A 142 -11.07 9.81 12.60
C LEU A 142 -11.38 9.17 13.96
N PRO A 143 -11.01 7.89 14.16
CA PRO A 143 -11.15 7.25 15.46
C PRO A 143 -10.34 8.00 16.52
N SER A 144 -10.82 8.00 17.76
CA SER A 144 -10.09 8.54 18.91
C SER A 144 -8.75 7.82 19.12
N ALA A 145 -7.90 8.34 20.00
CA ALA A 145 -6.64 7.65 20.32
C ALA A 145 -6.91 6.28 20.97
N GLU A 146 -7.97 6.18 21.77
CA GLU A 146 -8.39 4.93 22.41
C GLU A 146 -8.87 3.91 21.38
N ASP A 147 -9.78 4.31 20.48
CA ASP A 147 -10.28 3.43 19.39
C ASP A 147 -9.14 2.93 18.50
N ARG A 148 -8.14 3.79 18.24
CA ARG A 148 -6.95 3.37 17.45
C ARG A 148 -6.11 2.33 18.19
N LEU A 149 -5.96 2.43 19.51
CA LEU A 149 -5.28 1.39 20.30
C LEU A 149 -6.05 0.09 20.32
N ASP A 150 -7.37 0.14 20.42
CA ASP A 150 -8.22 -1.05 20.34
C ASP A 150 -8.13 -1.70 18.94
N LEU A 151 -8.10 -0.90 17.87
CA LEU A 151 -7.87 -1.40 16.51
C LEU A 151 -6.48 -2.05 16.36
N ILE A 152 -5.44 -1.49 16.98
CA ILE A 152 -4.11 -2.10 16.99
C ILE A 152 -4.13 -3.46 17.70
N ARG A 153 -4.84 -3.56 18.84
CA ARG A 153 -5.03 -4.81 19.57
C ARG A 153 -5.77 -5.86 18.72
N GLU A 154 -6.88 -5.48 18.10
CA GLU A 154 -7.66 -6.36 17.22
C GLU A 154 -6.83 -6.84 16.02
N HIS A 155 -6.00 -5.97 15.43
CA HIS A 155 -5.10 -6.35 14.34
C HIS A 155 -4.02 -7.34 14.81
N LEU A 156 -3.52 -7.17 16.04
CA LEU A 156 -2.57 -8.11 16.66
C LEU A 156 -3.22 -9.47 16.87
N ASP A 157 -4.45 -9.50 17.43
CA ASP A 157 -5.25 -10.71 17.62
C ASP A 157 -5.48 -11.43 16.27
N ALA A 158 -5.89 -10.69 15.25
CA ALA A 158 -6.15 -11.24 13.93
C ALA A 158 -4.90 -11.82 13.27
N MET A 159 -3.72 -11.21 13.44
CA MET A 159 -2.45 -11.74 12.93
C MET A 159 -2.07 -13.05 13.63
N HIS A 160 -2.22 -13.14 14.95
CA HIS A 160 -1.94 -14.37 15.69
C HIS A 160 -2.92 -15.49 15.32
N ALA A 161 -4.22 -15.17 15.21
CA ALA A 161 -5.24 -16.15 14.84
C ALA A 161 -5.05 -16.70 13.42
N PHE A 162 -4.72 -15.82 12.46
CA PHE A 162 -4.62 -16.20 11.05
C PHE A 162 -3.32 -16.95 10.70
N TYR A 163 -2.18 -16.48 11.22
CA TYR A 163 -0.87 -17.03 10.86
C TYR A 163 -0.35 -18.07 11.85
N GLY A 164 -1.07 -18.29 12.98
CA GLY A 164 -0.58 -19.08 14.11
C GLY A 164 0.48 -18.31 14.91
N GLU A 165 0.84 -18.86 16.08
CA GLU A 165 1.66 -18.13 17.05
C GLU A 165 3.04 -17.75 16.48
N GLU A 166 3.79 -18.72 15.96
CA GLU A 166 5.17 -18.47 15.52
C GLU A 166 5.26 -17.45 14.37
N ALA A 167 4.47 -17.65 13.30
CA ALA A 167 4.46 -16.76 12.16
C ALA A 167 3.76 -15.43 12.48
N GLY A 168 2.68 -15.47 13.26
CA GLY A 168 1.93 -14.30 13.70
C GLY A 168 2.78 -13.33 14.51
N VAL A 169 3.54 -13.84 15.49
CA VAL A 169 4.48 -13.03 16.29
C VAL A 169 5.53 -12.33 15.42
N ARG A 170 6.10 -13.02 14.43
CA ARG A 170 7.08 -12.41 13.51
C ARG A 170 6.45 -11.36 12.60
N ILE A 171 5.25 -11.62 12.07
CA ILE A 171 4.53 -10.70 11.18
C ILE A 171 4.08 -9.47 11.96
N ALA A 172 3.56 -9.65 13.17
CA ALA A 172 3.13 -8.58 14.06
C ALA A 172 4.22 -7.53 14.31
N ARG A 173 5.49 -7.95 14.44
CA ARG A 173 6.63 -7.04 14.64
C ARG A 173 6.71 -5.95 13.57
N LYS A 174 6.53 -6.29 12.29
CA LYS A 174 6.57 -5.33 11.19
C LYS A 174 5.44 -4.30 11.28
N HIS A 175 4.24 -4.74 11.63
CA HIS A 175 3.08 -3.87 11.74
C HIS A 175 3.16 -3.00 12.99
N MET A 176 3.58 -3.56 14.12
CA MET A 176 3.78 -2.80 15.35
C MET A 176 4.89 -1.74 15.20
N GLN A 177 5.98 -2.05 14.52
CA GLN A 177 6.99 -1.03 14.18
C GLN A 177 6.37 0.16 13.45
N ALA A 178 5.53 -0.07 12.44
CA ALA A 178 4.86 0.98 11.70
C ALA A 178 3.89 1.78 12.59
N TYR A 179 3.13 1.12 13.47
CA TYR A 179 2.27 1.79 14.43
C TYR A 179 3.07 2.67 15.40
N LEU A 180 4.12 2.13 16.02
CA LEU A 180 4.94 2.87 16.99
C LEU A 180 5.65 4.07 16.36
N GLN A 181 6.14 3.94 15.13
CA GLN A 181 6.71 5.07 14.38
C GLN A 181 5.66 6.17 14.16
N ARG A 182 4.47 5.82 13.69
CA ARG A 182 3.37 6.77 13.45
C ARG A 182 2.81 7.36 14.75
N TRP A 183 2.87 6.62 15.83
CA TRP A 183 2.42 7.07 17.16
C TRP A 183 3.42 8.02 17.82
N GLY A 184 4.63 8.15 17.28
CA GLY A 184 5.70 8.99 17.84
C GLY A 184 6.38 8.37 19.07
N THR A 185 6.40 7.04 19.15
CA THR A 185 7.05 6.25 20.21
C THR A 185 8.08 5.26 19.64
N PRO A 186 9.04 5.74 18.78
CA PRO A 186 10.02 4.85 18.17
C PRO A 186 10.94 4.16 19.19
N GLU A 187 11.12 4.74 20.37
CA GLU A 187 11.88 4.17 21.48
C GLU A 187 11.31 2.84 21.99
N LEU A 188 10.02 2.60 21.79
CA LEU A 188 9.34 1.36 22.20
C LEU A 188 9.52 0.21 21.20
N ILE A 189 10.10 0.47 20.02
CA ILE A 189 10.22 -0.55 18.95
C ILE A 189 11.13 -1.70 19.40
N ALA A 190 12.29 -1.40 19.99
CA ALA A 190 13.24 -2.43 20.39
C ALA A 190 12.62 -3.40 21.42
N ASP A 191 11.90 -2.87 22.40
CA ASP A 191 11.21 -3.65 23.42
C ASP A 191 10.20 -4.62 22.79
N PHE A 192 9.36 -4.13 21.87
CA PHE A 192 8.37 -4.96 21.20
C PHE A 192 9.01 -6.03 20.31
N MET A 193 10.11 -5.71 19.63
CA MET A 193 10.83 -6.65 18.76
C MET A 193 11.45 -7.83 19.51
N ALA A 194 11.74 -7.66 20.80
CA ALA A 194 12.31 -8.72 21.65
C ALA A 194 11.27 -9.77 22.09
N LEU A 195 9.97 -9.46 22.01
CA LEU A 195 8.91 -10.35 22.48
C LEU A 195 8.79 -11.59 21.60
N SER A 196 8.71 -12.77 22.21
CA SER A 196 8.85 -14.06 21.52
C SER A 196 7.55 -14.83 21.34
N ASN A 197 6.47 -14.46 22.03
CA ASN A 197 5.17 -15.11 21.93
C ASN A 197 4.00 -14.12 21.96
N ALA A 198 2.80 -14.59 21.59
CA ALA A 198 1.59 -13.77 21.49
C ALA A 198 1.20 -13.16 22.85
N GLN A 199 1.27 -13.95 23.92
CA GLN A 199 0.91 -13.48 25.25
C GLN A 199 1.78 -12.30 25.70
N GLN A 200 3.09 -12.36 25.47
CA GLN A 200 4.00 -11.25 25.76
C GLN A 200 3.67 -10.00 24.94
N GLN A 201 3.33 -10.14 23.66
CA GLN A 201 2.96 -9.01 22.80
C GLN A 201 1.68 -8.33 23.29
N HIS A 202 0.67 -9.09 23.71
CA HIS A 202 -0.56 -8.55 24.29
C HIS A 202 -0.32 -7.89 25.66
N ALA A 203 0.40 -8.55 26.56
CA ALA A 203 0.73 -7.99 27.87
C ALA A 203 1.52 -6.69 27.74
N TRP A 204 2.47 -6.65 26.80
CA TRP A 204 3.25 -5.44 26.49
C TRP A 204 2.38 -4.29 26.01
N LEU A 205 1.47 -4.54 25.05
CA LEU A 205 0.55 -3.50 24.54
C LEU A 205 -0.35 -2.95 25.65
N PHE A 206 -0.87 -3.82 26.50
CA PHE A 206 -1.67 -3.43 27.66
C PHE A 206 -0.85 -2.56 28.63
N ALA A 207 0.34 -2.96 28.99
CA ALA A 207 1.21 -2.24 29.92
C ALA A 207 1.64 -0.86 29.38
N ARG A 208 1.77 -0.69 28.06
CA ARG A 208 2.18 0.56 27.42
C ARG A 208 1.00 1.47 27.01
N ARG A 209 -0.25 1.02 27.21
CA ARG A 209 -1.46 1.75 26.78
C ARG A 209 -1.47 3.20 27.24
N GLN A 210 -1.23 3.47 28.53
CA GLN A 210 -1.24 4.82 29.09
C GLN A 210 -0.13 5.71 28.51
N GLN A 211 1.07 5.19 28.36
CA GLN A 211 2.19 5.91 27.74
C GLN A 211 1.88 6.30 26.30
N MET A 212 1.28 5.38 25.54
CA MET A 212 0.89 5.63 24.16
C MET A 212 -0.24 6.68 24.08
N LEU A 213 -1.24 6.64 24.94
CA LEU A 213 -2.31 7.64 24.97
C LEU A 213 -1.79 9.04 25.30
N GLN A 214 -0.91 9.18 26.28
CA GLN A 214 -0.28 10.46 26.61
C GLN A 214 0.50 11.02 25.43
N ARG A 215 1.24 10.17 24.72
CA ARG A 215 2.00 10.59 23.54
C ARG A 215 1.10 10.97 22.37
N ALA A 216 0.01 10.23 22.16
CA ALA A 216 -0.98 10.53 21.14
C ALA A 216 -1.62 11.91 21.32
N ALA A 217 -1.98 12.27 22.53
CA ALA A 217 -2.52 13.59 22.85
C ALA A 217 -1.57 14.72 22.41
N TYR A 218 -0.26 14.53 22.57
CA TYR A 218 0.75 15.49 22.12
C TYR A 218 0.91 15.52 20.60
N VAL A 219 1.03 14.35 19.94
CA VAL A 219 1.31 14.24 18.50
C VAL A 219 0.11 14.67 17.65
N PHE A 220 -1.11 14.27 18.05
CA PHE A 220 -2.31 14.55 17.26
C PHE A 220 -2.85 15.96 17.42
N THR A 221 -2.55 16.67 18.54
CA THR A 221 -2.89 18.07 18.72
C THR A 221 -1.94 19.02 17.99
N GLN A 222 -0.68 18.66 17.81
CA GLN A 222 0.33 19.50 17.15
C GLN A 222 0.34 19.39 15.61
N GLY A 223 -0.48 18.52 15.00
CA GLY A 223 -0.52 18.34 13.54
C GLY A 223 0.79 17.84 12.90
N LYS A 224 1.81 17.54 13.72
CA LYS A 224 3.13 17.07 13.29
C LYS A 224 3.14 15.54 13.24
N VAL A 225 2.50 14.95 12.23
CA VAL A 225 2.91 13.63 11.80
C VAL A 225 4.17 13.83 10.97
N ALA A 226 5.30 13.32 11.45
CA ALA A 226 6.53 13.32 10.68
C ALA A 226 6.30 12.72 9.30
N ALA A 227 6.70 13.45 8.28
CA ALA A 227 6.69 13.06 6.88
C ALA A 227 7.59 11.84 6.62
#